data_d5ab81dc4e9164ebe1e7d9cf88a347bc
#
_entry.id   d5ab81dc4e9164ebe1e7d9cf88a347bc
#
_cell.length_a   1.000
_cell.length_b   1.000
_cell.length_c   1.000
_cell.angle_alpha   90.00
_cell.angle_beta   90.00
_cell.angle_gamma   90.00
#
_symmetry.space_group_name_H-M   'P 1'
#
loop_
_entity.id
_entity.type
_entity.pdbx_description
1 polymer ?
#
loop_
_entity_poly.entity_id
_entity_poly.type
_entity_poly.pdbx_seq_one_letter_code
_entity_poly.pdbx_strand_id
1 'polypeptide(L)'
;MKRWAFYLLLGMLPVLGGCGREQVADNMILTHKTVQAAQGKVPQEVQPVPVEPSVLSKGMEKDSQGNIIYPYFEMKYDIAKDEKTFPYDHPDIVVGDAHYMMQINDWYMHFNNYHDKTVVIEGYFLTINGHYFIGRNGPTCPYCTGGYVDFEFNSRQDFTGYIHGDTWIRLYGILREGMGHISKDITAPFYHLEAVKVEKIPYNGKGTIAD
;
A
#
# COMPACT_ATOMS: atom_id res chain seq x y z
N MET A 1 23.59 70.90 16.47
CA MET A 1 24.70 70.60 17.38
C MET A 1 24.52 69.23 18.00
N LYS A 2 25.59 68.40 17.99
CA LYS A 2 25.81 67.04 18.62
C LYS A 2 25.00 65.91 17.97
N ARG A 3 25.62 65.27 17.09
CA ARG A 3 26.33 63.99 16.84
C ARG A 3 26.44 63.12 18.05
N TRP A 4 25.89 61.90 17.99
CA TRP A 4 26.46 60.69 18.63
C TRP A 4 26.17 59.47 17.73
N ALA A 5 27.24 58.92 17.23
CA ALA A 5 27.32 57.61 16.61
C ALA A 5 27.45 56.54 17.70
N PHE A 6 26.76 55.43 17.55
CA PHE A 6 27.15 54.21 18.24
C PHE A 6 27.21 53.03 17.30
N TYR A 7 28.30 52.38 17.42
CA TYR A 7 28.89 51.34 16.60
C TYR A 7 28.12 50.04 16.65
N LEU A 8 28.08 49.42 15.48
CA LEU A 8 28.09 48.00 15.18
C LEU A 8 28.70 47.09 16.24
N LEU A 9 28.03 45.98 16.47
CA LEU A 9 28.68 44.70 16.73
C LEU A 9 27.93 43.60 15.97
N LEU A 10 28.61 43.17 14.91
CA LEU A 10 28.30 41.95 14.20
C LEU A 10 28.43 40.75 15.14
N GLY A 11 27.31 40.08 15.42
CA GLY A 11 27.30 38.75 15.99
C GLY A 11 26.86 37.77 14.94
N MET A 12 27.78 37.20 14.17
CA MET A 12 27.58 36.01 13.39
C MET A 12 27.34 34.84 14.35
N LEU A 13 26.10 34.41 14.48
CA LEU A 13 25.77 33.09 15.02
C LEU A 13 25.55 32.14 13.84
N PRO A 14 26.27 31.00 13.79
CA PRO A 14 25.95 29.97 12.83
C PRO A 14 24.62 29.35 13.20
N VAL A 15 23.64 29.52 12.34
CA VAL A 15 22.40 28.74 12.38
C VAL A 15 22.78 27.31 12.01
N LEU A 16 23.08 26.51 13.00
CA LEU A 16 23.02 25.05 12.85
C LEU A 16 21.56 24.70 12.67
N GLY A 17 21.17 24.56 11.41
CA GLY A 17 19.90 23.97 11.04
C GLY A 17 19.85 22.53 11.51
N GLY A 18 19.38 22.34 12.74
CA GLY A 18 18.94 21.07 13.20
C GLY A 18 17.68 20.70 12.40
N CYS A 19 17.79 19.74 11.48
CA CYS A 19 16.63 18.98 11.02
C CYS A 19 15.99 18.37 12.25
N GLY A 20 15.00 19.05 12.79
CA GLY A 20 14.08 18.47 13.76
C GLY A 20 13.38 17.29 13.07
N ARG A 21 13.84 16.11 13.37
CA ARG A 21 13.12 14.88 13.12
C ARG A 21 11.90 14.92 14.04
N GLU A 22 10.79 15.44 13.54
CA GLU A 22 9.51 15.13 14.16
C GLU A 22 9.34 13.62 14.04
N GLN A 23 9.32 12.97 15.16
CA GLN A 23 8.90 11.59 15.31
C GLN A 23 7.38 11.56 15.03
N VAL A 24 7.04 11.52 13.75
CA VAL A 24 5.72 11.05 13.35
C VAL A 24 5.71 9.56 13.69
N ALA A 25 4.76 9.21 14.52
CA ALA A 25 4.61 7.92 15.15
C ALA A 25 4.97 6.75 14.23
N ASP A 26 5.89 5.91 14.71
CA ASP A 26 6.42 4.68 14.09
C ASP A 26 5.35 3.57 13.87
N ASN A 27 4.07 3.90 13.79
CA ASN A 27 2.99 2.91 13.70
C ASN A 27 2.50 2.63 12.29
N MET A 28 3.11 3.22 11.25
CA MET A 28 2.77 2.94 9.85
C MET A 28 3.84 2.17 9.08
N ILE A 29 4.88 1.69 9.76
CA ILE A 29 5.99 0.99 9.11
C ILE A 29 6.01 -0.47 9.54
N LEU A 30 5.01 -1.24 9.12
CA LEU A 30 5.14 -2.70 9.11
C LEU A 30 5.39 -3.26 7.71
N THR A 31 5.55 -2.45 6.68
CA THR A 31 5.66 -2.97 5.30
C THR A 31 6.85 -2.53 4.48
N HIS A 32 7.72 -1.63 4.93
CA HIS A 32 8.89 -1.26 4.13
C HIS A 32 10.22 -1.69 4.75
N LYS A 33 10.43 -2.99 4.98
CA LYS A 33 11.79 -3.51 5.06
C LYS A 33 12.24 -3.93 3.66
N THR A 34 12.85 -2.96 3.01
CA THR A 34 13.90 -3.05 1.98
C THR A 34 14.04 -4.40 1.26
N VAL A 35 13.45 -4.53 0.09
CA VAL A 35 14.01 -5.41 -0.93
C VAL A 35 15.20 -4.66 -1.54
N GLN A 36 16.41 -5.06 -1.19
CA GLN A 36 17.62 -4.57 -1.85
C GLN A 36 17.57 -5.01 -3.32
N ALA A 37 17.43 -4.05 -4.21
CA ALA A 37 17.57 -4.26 -5.64
C ALA A 37 19.01 -4.70 -5.94
N ALA A 38 19.19 -5.96 -6.33
CA ALA A 38 20.44 -6.44 -6.89
C ALA A 38 20.61 -5.82 -8.28
N GLN A 39 21.62 -4.96 -8.42
CA GLN A 39 22.08 -4.46 -9.72
C GLN A 39 22.56 -5.62 -10.59
N GLY A 40 21.98 -5.70 -11.77
CA GLY A 40 22.60 -6.27 -12.97
C GLY A 40 22.93 -7.77 -12.95
N LYS A 41 21.92 -8.62 -13.12
CA LYS A 41 22.11 -9.94 -13.76
C LYS A 41 20.93 -10.20 -14.70
N VAL A 42 21.32 -10.77 -15.87
CA VAL A 42 20.47 -11.34 -16.92
C VAL A 42 19.26 -12.06 -16.31
N PRO A 43 18.06 -12.01 -16.92
CA PRO A 43 16.86 -12.63 -16.38
C PRO A 43 17.11 -14.11 -16.13
N GLN A 44 17.32 -14.51 -14.89
CA GLN A 44 17.12 -15.89 -14.50
C GLN A 44 15.61 -16.14 -14.61
N GLU A 45 15.27 -17.21 -15.30
CA GLU A 45 13.92 -17.76 -15.35
C GLU A 45 13.40 -17.88 -13.91
N VAL A 46 12.58 -16.91 -13.52
CA VAL A 46 12.02 -16.84 -12.16
C VAL A 46 11.01 -17.97 -12.07
N GLN A 47 11.35 -19.04 -11.38
CA GLN A 47 10.38 -20.08 -11.07
C GLN A 47 9.24 -19.43 -10.26
N PRO A 48 7.99 -19.72 -10.59
CA PRO A 48 6.86 -19.15 -9.86
C PRO A 48 6.95 -19.54 -8.39
N VAL A 49 7.16 -18.55 -7.54
CA VAL A 49 7.10 -18.76 -6.09
C VAL A 49 5.64 -19.05 -5.75
N PRO A 50 5.34 -20.11 -5.00
CA PRO A 50 3.96 -20.37 -4.56
C PRO A 50 3.41 -19.13 -3.84
N VAL A 51 2.26 -18.66 -4.29
CA VAL A 51 1.59 -17.53 -3.64
C VAL A 51 0.90 -18.07 -2.39
N GLU A 52 1.36 -17.63 -1.23
CA GLU A 52 0.70 -17.97 0.03
C GLU A 52 -0.67 -17.26 0.13
N PRO A 53 -1.67 -17.89 0.80
CA PRO A 53 -2.94 -17.24 1.05
C PRO A 53 -2.75 -15.89 1.77
N SER A 54 -3.57 -14.89 1.41
CA SER A 54 -3.51 -13.58 2.06
C SER A 54 -3.70 -13.69 3.57
N VAL A 55 -2.82 -13.04 4.31
CA VAL A 55 -2.90 -12.99 5.79
C VAL A 55 -4.18 -12.30 6.26
N LEU A 56 -4.74 -11.40 5.43
CA LEU A 56 -5.99 -10.69 5.73
C LEU A 56 -7.23 -11.59 5.77
N SER A 57 -7.16 -12.80 5.19
CA SER A 57 -8.25 -13.77 5.32
C SER A 57 -8.27 -14.49 6.67
N LYS A 58 -7.29 -14.21 7.54
CA LYS A 58 -7.09 -14.92 8.79
C LYS A 58 -7.98 -14.36 9.91
N GLY A 59 -9.02 -15.10 10.27
CA GLY A 59 -9.83 -14.81 11.43
C GLY A 59 -9.11 -15.13 12.76
N MET A 60 -9.76 -14.82 13.87
CA MET A 60 -9.25 -15.14 15.20
C MET A 60 -9.15 -16.66 15.39
N GLU A 61 -7.94 -17.15 15.59
CA GLU A 61 -7.62 -18.53 15.91
C GLU A 61 -7.10 -18.65 17.34
N LYS A 62 -7.21 -19.84 17.92
CA LYS A 62 -6.65 -20.17 19.23
C LYS A 62 -5.68 -21.33 19.12
N ASP A 63 -4.62 -21.27 19.92
CA ASP A 63 -3.70 -22.40 20.09
C ASP A 63 -4.32 -23.56 20.90
N SER A 64 -3.59 -24.64 21.05
CA SER A 64 -4.02 -25.83 21.81
C SER A 64 -4.25 -25.56 23.31
N GLN A 65 -3.78 -24.42 23.82
CA GLN A 65 -3.93 -23.97 25.20
C GLN A 65 -5.07 -22.96 25.36
N GLY A 66 -5.73 -22.58 24.25
CA GLY A 66 -6.83 -21.63 24.24
C GLY A 66 -6.43 -20.16 24.14
N ASN A 67 -5.14 -19.85 23.94
CA ASN A 67 -4.66 -18.49 23.75
C ASN A 67 -4.94 -18.03 22.32
N ILE A 68 -5.24 -16.73 22.14
CA ILE A 68 -5.45 -16.12 20.84
C ILE A 68 -4.11 -16.04 20.09
N ILE A 69 -4.11 -16.44 18.81
CA ILE A 69 -2.95 -16.34 17.92
C ILE A 69 -3.01 -15.00 17.21
N TYR A 70 -1.92 -14.24 17.30
CA TYR A 70 -1.77 -12.93 16.63
C TYR A 70 -0.76 -13.01 15.47
N PRO A 71 -0.89 -12.14 14.44
CA PRO A 71 -2.00 -11.21 14.23
C PRO A 71 -3.24 -11.91 13.67
N TYR A 72 -4.42 -11.29 13.89
CA TYR A 72 -5.64 -11.64 13.18
C TYR A 72 -6.38 -10.37 12.74
N PHE A 73 -7.32 -10.51 11.78
CA PHE A 73 -7.99 -9.38 11.16
C PHE A 73 -9.50 -9.56 11.19
N GLU A 74 -10.20 -8.51 11.63
CA GLU A 74 -11.67 -8.46 11.60
C GLU A 74 -12.11 -7.64 10.39
N MET A 75 -12.95 -8.26 9.56
CA MET A 75 -13.60 -7.63 8.41
C MET A 75 -15.11 -7.74 8.57
N LYS A 76 -15.81 -6.61 8.47
CA LYS A 76 -17.25 -6.51 8.76
C LYS A 76 -18.07 -6.26 7.48
N TYR A 77 -17.86 -7.07 6.44
CA TYR A 77 -18.59 -6.97 5.19
C TYR A 77 -18.90 -8.36 4.62
N ASP A 78 -19.93 -8.41 3.77
CA ASP A 78 -20.40 -9.65 3.15
C ASP A 78 -19.89 -9.75 1.71
N ILE A 79 -18.71 -10.37 1.54
CA ILE A 79 -18.06 -10.55 0.24
C ILE A 79 -19.00 -11.24 -0.76
N ALA A 80 -19.79 -12.23 -0.34
CA ALA A 80 -20.65 -12.96 -1.25
C ALA A 80 -21.82 -12.10 -1.78
N LYS A 81 -22.27 -11.15 -1.00
CA LYS A 81 -23.24 -10.13 -1.45
C LYS A 81 -22.56 -9.14 -2.38
N ASP A 82 -21.39 -8.64 -2.00
CA ASP A 82 -20.66 -7.62 -2.74
C ASP A 82 -20.25 -8.11 -4.13
N GLU A 83 -19.81 -9.36 -4.28
CA GLU A 83 -19.55 -10.00 -5.58
C GLU A 83 -20.75 -9.99 -6.51
N LYS A 84 -21.97 -10.14 -5.98
CA LYS A 84 -23.21 -10.18 -6.78
C LYS A 84 -23.74 -8.80 -7.14
N THR A 85 -23.43 -7.80 -6.34
CA THR A 85 -23.99 -6.45 -6.45
C THR A 85 -23.01 -5.42 -7.00
N PHE A 86 -21.78 -5.81 -7.30
CA PHE A 86 -20.75 -4.90 -7.79
C PHE A 86 -21.16 -4.27 -9.15
N PRO A 87 -21.10 -2.95 -9.28
CA PRO A 87 -21.55 -2.26 -10.50
C PRO A 87 -20.43 -2.22 -11.56
N TYR A 88 -20.18 -3.33 -12.24
CA TYR A 88 -19.08 -3.47 -13.21
C TYR A 88 -19.08 -2.40 -14.30
N ASP A 89 -20.24 -1.94 -14.74
CA ASP A 89 -20.36 -0.95 -15.82
C ASP A 89 -20.20 0.50 -15.32
N HIS A 90 -20.42 0.72 -14.02
CA HIS A 90 -20.45 2.07 -13.42
C HIS A 90 -19.80 2.10 -12.05
N PRO A 91 -18.50 1.72 -11.90
CA PRO A 91 -17.82 1.85 -10.64
C PRO A 91 -17.69 3.33 -10.26
N ASP A 92 -17.64 3.63 -8.95
CA ASP A 92 -17.45 4.99 -8.47
C ASP A 92 -16.11 5.59 -8.91
N ILE A 93 -15.07 4.75 -9.00
CA ILE A 93 -13.70 5.16 -9.29
C ILE A 93 -13.08 4.22 -10.32
N VAL A 94 -12.50 4.80 -11.37
CA VAL A 94 -11.62 4.10 -12.31
C VAL A 94 -10.24 4.72 -12.25
N VAL A 95 -9.27 3.97 -11.73
CA VAL A 95 -7.90 4.44 -11.60
C VAL A 95 -7.14 4.21 -12.91
N GLY A 96 -6.87 5.29 -13.61
CA GLY A 96 -6.11 5.31 -14.87
C GLY A 96 -4.63 5.62 -14.66
N ASP A 97 -3.95 5.95 -15.78
CA ASP A 97 -2.52 6.32 -15.76
C ASP A 97 -2.26 7.72 -15.20
N ALA A 98 -3.20 8.63 -15.41
CA ALA A 98 -3.12 9.97 -14.87
C ALA A 98 -3.47 9.98 -13.38
N HIS A 99 -2.62 10.62 -12.59
CA HIS A 99 -2.84 10.80 -11.15
C HIS A 99 -2.92 9.49 -10.33
N TYR A 100 -2.29 8.41 -10.82
CA TYR A 100 -2.29 7.12 -10.13
C TYR A 100 -1.75 7.24 -8.71
N MET A 101 -0.55 7.83 -8.57
CA MET A 101 0.10 8.01 -7.27
C MET A 101 -0.72 8.91 -6.35
N MET A 102 -1.22 10.03 -6.88
CA MET A 102 -2.06 10.95 -6.11
C MET A 102 -3.33 10.26 -5.60
N GLN A 103 -3.98 9.44 -6.44
CA GLN A 103 -5.19 8.71 -6.05
C GLN A 103 -4.90 7.69 -4.94
N ILE A 104 -3.81 6.92 -5.06
CA ILE A 104 -3.43 5.96 -4.02
C ILE A 104 -3.08 6.67 -2.71
N ASN A 105 -2.28 7.74 -2.78
CA ASN A 105 -1.93 8.53 -1.60
C ASN A 105 -3.17 9.13 -0.92
N ASP A 106 -4.13 9.61 -1.70
CA ASP A 106 -5.35 10.21 -1.18
C ASP A 106 -6.23 9.18 -0.44
N TRP A 107 -6.26 7.94 -0.89
CA TRP A 107 -6.92 6.85 -0.16
C TRP A 107 -6.32 6.63 1.23
N TYR A 108 -4.99 6.68 1.37
CA TYR A 108 -4.34 6.55 2.67
C TYR A 108 -4.58 7.76 3.58
N MET A 109 -4.56 8.97 3.01
CA MET A 109 -4.64 10.22 3.78
C MET A 109 -6.08 10.60 4.17
N HIS A 110 -7.05 10.26 3.33
CA HIS A 110 -8.43 10.72 3.46
C HIS A 110 -9.44 9.58 3.29
N PHE A 111 -9.14 8.40 3.83
CA PHE A 111 -9.92 7.18 3.60
C PHE A 111 -11.43 7.36 3.84
N ASN A 112 -11.82 8.16 4.81
CA ASN A 112 -13.23 8.44 5.12
C ASN A 112 -14.04 8.97 3.92
N ASN A 113 -13.38 9.62 2.95
CA ASN A 113 -14.04 10.11 1.74
C ASN A 113 -14.28 8.98 0.71
N TYR A 114 -13.62 7.85 0.90
CA TYR A 114 -13.57 6.74 -0.05
C TYR A 114 -14.18 5.45 0.46
N HIS A 115 -14.52 5.40 1.74
CA HIS A 115 -15.13 4.22 2.36
C HIS A 115 -16.35 3.74 1.56
N ASP A 116 -16.42 2.44 1.30
CA ASP A 116 -17.44 1.76 0.50
C ASP A 116 -17.52 2.15 -0.99
N LYS A 117 -16.57 2.93 -1.52
CA LYS A 117 -16.51 3.23 -2.94
C LYS A 117 -16.07 2.01 -3.74
N THR A 118 -16.76 1.80 -4.85
CA THR A 118 -16.41 0.77 -5.83
C THR A 118 -15.29 1.25 -6.74
N VAL A 119 -14.30 0.40 -6.97
CA VAL A 119 -13.06 0.75 -7.68
C VAL A 119 -12.74 -0.26 -8.77
N VAL A 120 -12.28 0.24 -9.91
CA VAL A 120 -11.54 -0.55 -10.90
C VAL A 120 -10.14 0.03 -11.02
N ILE A 121 -9.13 -0.82 -10.86
CA ILE A 121 -7.73 -0.42 -10.89
C ILE A 121 -6.89 -1.47 -11.64
N GLU A 122 -5.87 -1.03 -12.37
CA GLU A 122 -4.92 -1.89 -13.07
C GLU A 122 -3.49 -1.65 -12.59
N GLY A 123 -2.73 -2.72 -12.45
CA GLY A 123 -1.34 -2.67 -12.01
C GLY A 123 -0.71 -4.05 -11.94
N TYR A 124 0.52 -4.10 -11.46
CA TYR A 124 1.19 -5.36 -11.15
C TYR A 124 0.58 -6.04 -9.93
N PHE A 125 0.45 -7.35 -10.02
CA PHE A 125 0.20 -8.20 -8.87
C PHE A 125 1.45 -8.26 -7.99
N LEU A 126 1.31 -7.95 -6.72
CA LEU A 126 2.41 -7.95 -5.75
C LEU A 126 2.04 -8.81 -4.55
N THR A 127 3.06 -9.47 -3.99
CA THR A 127 2.94 -10.21 -2.73
C THR A 127 4.04 -9.77 -1.78
N ILE A 128 3.70 -9.29 -0.61
CA ILE A 128 4.67 -8.83 0.38
C ILE A 128 4.26 -9.40 1.74
N ASN A 129 5.10 -10.24 2.33
CA ASN A 129 4.85 -10.87 3.63
C ASN A 129 3.50 -11.62 3.74
N GLY A 130 3.06 -12.28 2.66
CA GLY A 130 1.79 -12.98 2.62
C GLY A 130 0.55 -12.11 2.36
N HIS A 131 0.74 -10.80 2.15
CA HIS A 131 -0.32 -9.88 1.77
C HIS A 131 -0.30 -9.63 0.26
N TYR A 132 -1.46 -9.38 -0.32
CA TYR A 132 -1.62 -9.05 -1.74
C TYR A 132 -1.74 -7.55 -1.93
N PHE A 133 -1.04 -7.05 -2.95
CA PHE A 133 -1.12 -5.65 -3.35
C PHE A 133 -1.29 -5.54 -4.86
N ILE A 134 -1.92 -4.46 -5.27
CA ILE A 134 -1.92 -4.00 -6.65
C ILE A 134 -1.14 -2.70 -6.71
N GLY A 135 -0.17 -2.60 -7.63
CA GLY A 135 0.69 -1.42 -7.66
C GLY A 135 1.38 -1.20 -8.99
N ARG A 136 2.04 -0.06 -9.07
CA ARG A 136 2.91 0.30 -10.20
C ARG A 136 4.25 0.80 -9.68
N ASN A 137 5.30 0.69 -10.49
CA ASN A 137 6.60 1.25 -10.11
C ASN A 137 6.46 2.74 -9.86
N GLY A 138 6.91 3.18 -8.70
CA GLY A 138 6.94 4.59 -8.32
C GLY A 138 8.06 5.37 -9.01
N PRO A 139 8.11 6.69 -8.82
CA PRO A 139 9.17 7.52 -9.36
C PRO A 139 10.52 7.09 -8.78
N THR A 140 11.52 6.97 -9.65
CA THR A 140 12.90 6.69 -9.24
C THR A 140 13.61 7.99 -8.89
N CYS A 141 14.15 8.05 -7.69
CA CYS A 141 15.04 9.12 -7.27
C CYS A 141 16.49 8.59 -7.33
N PRO A 142 17.50 9.41 -7.72
CA PRO A 142 18.90 8.97 -7.76
C PRO A 142 19.43 8.48 -6.40
N TYR A 143 18.76 8.85 -5.31
CA TYR A 143 19.12 8.52 -3.93
C TYR A 143 18.15 7.52 -3.28
N CYS A 144 17.11 7.10 -4.01
CA CYS A 144 16.09 6.19 -3.51
C CYS A 144 16.15 4.89 -4.31
N THR A 145 16.08 3.77 -3.65
CA THR A 145 15.73 2.51 -4.32
C THR A 145 14.29 2.63 -4.77
N GLY A 146 14.02 2.42 -6.05
CA GLY A 146 12.67 2.42 -6.59
C GLY A 146 11.74 1.51 -5.77
N GLY A 147 10.51 1.93 -5.59
CA GLY A 147 9.47 1.19 -4.89
C GLY A 147 8.18 1.18 -5.69
N TYR A 148 7.21 0.42 -5.23
CA TYR A 148 5.88 0.45 -5.78
C TYR A 148 5.04 1.54 -5.09
N VAL A 149 4.14 2.14 -5.86
CA VAL A 149 2.97 2.84 -5.34
C VAL A 149 1.84 1.84 -5.43
N ASP A 150 1.42 1.33 -4.30
CA ASP A 150 0.54 0.19 -4.21
C ASP A 150 -0.57 0.38 -3.18
N PHE A 151 -1.58 -0.46 -3.27
CA PHE A 151 -2.64 -0.55 -2.29
C PHE A 151 -2.95 -2.01 -2.01
N GLU A 152 -3.13 -2.33 -0.74
CA GLU A 152 -3.41 -3.68 -0.29
C GLU A 152 -4.79 -4.14 -0.74
N PHE A 153 -4.92 -5.42 -1.09
CA PHE A 153 -6.22 -6.01 -1.34
C PHE A 153 -6.37 -7.39 -0.70
N ASN A 154 -7.59 -7.71 -0.34
CA ASN A 154 -8.00 -9.03 0.12
C ASN A 154 -8.89 -9.70 -0.92
N SER A 155 -8.68 -11.00 -1.17
CA SER A 155 -9.47 -11.79 -2.10
C SER A 155 -9.55 -13.24 -1.67
N ARG A 156 -10.64 -13.90 -2.02
CA ARG A 156 -10.81 -15.35 -1.87
C ARG A 156 -10.36 -16.14 -3.10
N GLN A 157 -9.93 -15.44 -4.14
CA GLN A 157 -9.49 -16.04 -5.39
C GLN A 157 -8.13 -16.74 -5.21
N ASP A 158 -7.95 -17.86 -5.88
CA ASP A 158 -6.64 -18.52 -5.99
C ASP A 158 -5.76 -17.75 -6.99
N PHE A 159 -4.53 -17.42 -6.58
CA PHE A 159 -3.54 -16.73 -7.39
C PHE A 159 -2.39 -17.63 -7.84
N THR A 160 -2.60 -18.95 -7.87
CA THR A 160 -1.64 -19.88 -8.45
C THR A 160 -1.29 -19.48 -9.89
N GLY A 161 0.00 -19.32 -10.18
CA GLY A 161 0.49 -18.86 -11.48
C GLY A 161 0.49 -17.35 -11.70
N TYR A 162 0.17 -16.55 -10.68
CA TYR A 162 0.45 -15.12 -10.68
C TYR A 162 1.88 -14.88 -10.19
N ILE A 163 2.60 -13.97 -10.84
CA ILE A 163 4.01 -13.68 -10.56
C ILE A 163 4.14 -12.26 -10.02
N HIS A 164 4.75 -12.13 -8.83
CA HIS A 164 5.01 -10.85 -8.21
C HIS A 164 5.79 -9.90 -9.15
N GLY A 165 5.28 -8.70 -9.35
CA GLY A 165 5.92 -7.66 -10.14
C GLY A 165 5.97 -7.90 -11.65
N ASP A 166 5.36 -9.00 -12.15
CA ASP A 166 5.32 -9.35 -13.56
C ASP A 166 3.87 -9.50 -14.08
N THR A 167 3.02 -10.19 -13.32
CA THR A 167 1.62 -10.36 -13.73
C THR A 167 0.86 -9.06 -13.65
N TRP A 168 0.33 -8.59 -14.79
CA TRP A 168 -0.54 -7.42 -14.84
C TRP A 168 -1.98 -7.85 -14.60
N ILE A 169 -2.65 -7.16 -13.69
CA ILE A 169 -4.01 -7.49 -13.27
C ILE A 169 -4.95 -6.29 -13.41
N ARG A 170 -6.22 -6.59 -13.59
CA ARG A 170 -7.33 -5.67 -13.33
C ARG A 170 -8.10 -6.17 -12.12
N LEU A 171 -8.25 -5.29 -11.15
CA LEU A 171 -8.95 -5.57 -9.92
C LEU A 171 -10.25 -4.76 -9.87
N TYR A 172 -11.33 -5.42 -9.57
CA TYR A 172 -12.63 -4.86 -9.23
C TYR A 172 -12.81 -5.02 -7.72
N GLY A 173 -12.95 -3.94 -7.00
CA GLY A 173 -12.97 -4.00 -5.55
C GLY A 173 -13.74 -2.86 -4.90
N ILE A 174 -13.90 -2.97 -3.61
CA ILE A 174 -14.56 -1.97 -2.77
C ILE A 174 -13.56 -1.52 -1.71
N LEU A 175 -13.42 -0.21 -1.52
CA LEU A 175 -12.57 0.35 -0.48
C LEU A 175 -13.17 0.08 0.89
N ARG A 176 -12.46 -0.68 1.72
CA ARG A 176 -12.91 -1.15 3.02
C ARG A 176 -11.92 -0.82 4.12
N GLU A 177 -12.46 -0.60 5.30
CA GLU A 177 -11.70 -0.53 6.54
C GLU A 177 -11.92 -1.81 7.34
N GLY A 178 -10.82 -2.41 7.78
CA GLY A 178 -10.82 -3.53 8.72
C GLY A 178 -10.12 -3.15 10.02
N MET A 179 -10.14 -4.07 10.98
CA MET A 179 -9.42 -3.93 12.24
C MET A 179 -8.36 -5.03 12.35
N GLY A 180 -7.11 -4.63 12.39
CA GLY A 180 -5.99 -5.52 12.65
C GLY A 180 -5.71 -5.63 14.15
N HIS A 181 -5.72 -6.84 14.68
CA HIS A 181 -5.26 -7.15 16.04
C HIS A 181 -3.83 -7.67 15.94
N ILE A 182 -2.88 -6.78 16.12
CA ILE A 182 -1.44 -7.06 15.91
C ILE A 182 -0.87 -7.82 17.10
N SER A 183 -1.34 -7.49 18.31
CA SER A 183 -1.05 -8.19 19.53
C SER A 183 -2.23 -8.06 20.50
N LYS A 184 -2.11 -8.61 21.71
CA LYS A 184 -3.14 -8.50 22.77
C LYS A 184 -3.53 -7.05 23.05
N ASP A 185 -2.57 -6.14 23.00
CA ASP A 185 -2.73 -4.74 23.42
C ASP A 185 -2.63 -3.73 22.27
N ILE A 186 -2.43 -4.22 21.04
CA ILE A 186 -2.25 -3.37 19.86
C ILE A 186 -3.29 -3.74 18.80
N THR A 187 -4.18 -2.79 18.53
CA THR A 187 -5.11 -2.84 17.41
C THR A 187 -4.93 -1.60 16.55
N ALA A 188 -5.11 -1.76 15.25
CA ALA A 188 -5.04 -0.64 14.31
C ALA A 188 -6.06 -0.84 13.17
N PRO A 189 -6.68 0.24 12.68
CA PRO A 189 -7.43 0.16 11.44
C PRO A 189 -6.46 -0.13 10.28
N PHE A 190 -6.92 -0.86 9.29
CA PHE A 190 -6.20 -1.02 8.03
C PHE A 190 -7.15 -0.81 6.86
N TYR A 191 -6.62 -0.18 5.83
CA TYR A 191 -7.36 0.16 4.63
C TYR A 191 -6.96 -0.77 3.51
N HIS A 192 -7.95 -1.32 2.80
CA HIS A 192 -7.71 -2.26 1.72
C HIS A 192 -8.83 -2.24 0.69
N LEU A 193 -8.58 -2.84 -0.45
CA LEU A 193 -9.61 -3.19 -1.42
C LEU A 193 -10.14 -4.60 -1.08
N GLU A 194 -11.43 -4.72 -0.84
CA GLU A 194 -12.10 -6.01 -0.93
C GLU A 194 -12.26 -6.34 -2.41
N ALA A 195 -11.42 -7.24 -2.92
CA ALA A 195 -11.43 -7.61 -4.32
C ALA A 195 -12.56 -8.61 -4.61
N VAL A 196 -13.59 -8.15 -5.30
CA VAL A 196 -14.71 -9.00 -5.75
C VAL A 196 -14.33 -9.79 -7.00
N LYS A 197 -13.36 -9.29 -7.79
CA LYS A 197 -12.83 -9.97 -8.97
C LYS A 197 -11.43 -9.49 -9.29
N VAL A 198 -10.52 -10.42 -9.60
CA VAL A 198 -9.19 -10.11 -10.11
C VAL A 198 -8.98 -10.86 -11.42
N GLU A 199 -8.65 -10.14 -12.47
CA GLU A 199 -8.42 -10.69 -13.80
C GLU A 199 -6.96 -10.51 -14.19
N LYS A 200 -6.34 -11.60 -14.68
CA LYS A 200 -5.05 -11.49 -15.36
C LYS A 200 -5.32 -10.97 -16.78
N ILE A 201 -4.75 -9.83 -17.11
CA ILE A 201 -4.93 -9.19 -18.40
C ILE A 201 -3.56 -8.95 -19.07
N PRO A 202 -3.50 -8.76 -20.39
CA PRO A 202 -2.30 -8.27 -21.05
C PRO A 202 -1.86 -6.96 -20.44
N TYR A 203 -0.55 -6.75 -20.37
CA TYR A 203 0.02 -5.50 -19.90
C TYR A 203 -0.58 -4.31 -20.66
N ASN A 204 -1.12 -3.36 -19.93
CA ASN A 204 -1.74 -2.17 -20.45
C ASN A 204 -1.44 -0.96 -19.54
N GLY A 205 -1.31 0.22 -20.13
CA GLY A 205 -1.03 1.44 -19.40
C GLY A 205 0.45 1.64 -19.01
N LYS A 206 0.70 2.47 -18.01
CA LYS A 206 2.04 2.79 -17.53
C LYS A 206 2.40 1.93 -16.33
N GLY A 207 3.37 1.04 -16.48
CA GLY A 207 3.91 0.25 -15.38
C GLY A 207 4.79 1.05 -14.42
N THR A 208 5.31 2.20 -14.89
CA THR A 208 6.04 3.18 -14.08
C THR A 208 5.32 4.52 -14.13
N ILE A 209 5.05 5.08 -12.98
CA ILE A 209 4.35 6.35 -12.80
C ILE A 209 5.31 7.43 -12.29
N ALA A 210 5.03 8.69 -12.60
CA ALA A 210 5.89 9.83 -12.29
C ALA A 210 5.07 11.11 -11.96
N ASP A 211 3.82 10.95 -11.54
CA ASP A 211 2.93 12.05 -11.18
C ASP A 211 2.96 12.41 -9.69
#